data_fcd3a72178645444fa190268678e4e2d
#
_entry.id   fcd3a72178645444fa190268678e4e2d
#
_cell.length_a   1.000
_cell.length_b   1.000
_cell.length_c   1.000
_cell.angle_alpha   90.00
_cell.angle_beta   90.00
_cell.angle_gamma   90.00
#
_symmetry.space_group_name_H-M   'P 1'
#
loop_
_entity.id
_entity.type
_entity.pdbx_description
1 polymer ?
#
loop_
_entity_poly.entity_id
_entity_poly.type
_entity_poly.pdbx_seq_one_letter_code
_entity_poly.pdbx_strand_id
1 'polypeptide(L)'
;MNPDIPLQLLGGITAREFLRDYWQKKPLLIRQAIPDFQNPIDADELAGLALEEEIESRLVIEHGERPWELRRGPFAEDEFSKLPEREWTLLVQAVDQFVPEVNELLENFRFLPSWRIDDVMISFAAPGGSVGPHFDNYDVFLLQGHGKRNWKIGQMCDSESPLLQHADLRILADFEATDEWTLEPGDMLYLPPRLAHCGVAVDDCMTYSVGFRAPSAAEVLTHFTDFLSQFLPDEERYTDADARPVADPHQIQHDALDRLKGLLAEHMSDERLLLTWFGQFMTEPRYPELVVGPEMEEDDLLAGLEQGAVIIRNPSARLAWSEVDDDLLLFASGQSRYLPGKLRDLLKMICAADALHSENLGPWLDDEDGRGLICELVKQGSLGFADE
;
A
#
# COMPACT_ATOMS: atom_id res chain seq x y z
N MET A 1 -6.52 18.74 2.86
CA MET A 1 -6.40 19.32 1.48
C MET A 1 -7.79 19.77 1.00
N ASN A 2 -7.91 20.92 0.30
CA ASN A 2 -9.19 21.32 -0.30
C ASN A 2 -9.38 20.59 -1.65
N PRO A 3 -10.43 19.74 -1.81
CA PRO A 3 -10.61 18.89 -2.99
C PRO A 3 -10.98 19.65 -4.27
N ASP A 4 -11.28 20.95 -4.17
CA ASP A 4 -11.70 21.81 -5.28
C ASP A 4 -10.58 22.72 -5.81
N ILE A 5 -9.36 22.59 -5.27
CA ILE A 5 -8.19 23.29 -5.79
C ILE A 5 -7.52 22.39 -6.85
N PRO A 6 -7.22 22.94 -8.06
CA PRO A 6 -6.45 22.22 -9.07
C PRO A 6 -5.07 21.79 -8.55
N LEU A 7 -4.69 20.56 -8.84
CA LEU A 7 -3.41 20.00 -8.44
C LEU A 7 -2.49 19.85 -9.67
N GLN A 8 -1.27 20.36 -9.55
CA GLN A 8 -0.23 20.17 -10.59
C GLN A 8 0.01 18.68 -10.82
N LEU A 9 0.08 17.90 -9.74
CA LEU A 9 0.23 16.45 -9.80
C LEU A 9 -0.82 15.75 -10.68
N LEU A 10 -2.02 16.32 -10.81
CA LEU A 10 -3.13 15.81 -11.63
C LEU A 10 -3.30 16.55 -12.96
N GLY A 11 -2.28 17.31 -13.41
CA GLY A 11 -2.32 18.05 -14.66
C GLY A 11 -3.25 19.27 -14.62
N GLY A 12 -3.48 19.85 -13.45
CA GLY A 12 -4.32 21.03 -13.28
C GLY A 12 -5.82 20.75 -13.11
N ILE A 13 -6.24 19.48 -13.03
CA ILE A 13 -7.60 19.12 -12.59
C ILE A 13 -7.66 19.02 -11.06
N THR A 14 -8.86 19.12 -10.51
CA THR A 14 -9.08 18.99 -9.07
C THR A 14 -9.09 17.52 -8.64
N ALA A 15 -8.83 17.25 -7.36
CA ALA A 15 -8.97 15.90 -6.79
C ALA A 15 -10.39 15.34 -7.01
N ARG A 16 -11.41 16.19 -6.87
CA ARG A 16 -12.83 15.81 -7.12
C ARG A 16 -13.06 15.38 -8.57
N GLU A 17 -12.51 16.10 -9.55
CA GLU A 17 -12.62 15.75 -10.96
C GLU A 17 -11.88 14.45 -11.26
N PHE A 18 -10.67 14.28 -10.72
CA PHE A 18 -9.90 13.05 -10.88
C PHE A 18 -10.68 11.83 -10.33
N LEU A 19 -11.18 11.90 -9.10
CA LEU A 19 -11.94 10.81 -8.48
C LEU A 19 -13.26 10.51 -9.24
N ARG A 20 -13.91 11.53 -9.76
CA ARG A 20 -15.15 11.36 -10.54
C ARG A 20 -14.89 10.72 -11.89
N ASP A 21 -13.84 11.12 -12.62
CA ASP A 21 -13.70 10.85 -14.06
C ASP A 21 -12.63 9.81 -14.39
N TYR A 22 -11.61 9.63 -13.51
CA TYR A 22 -10.44 8.79 -13.79
C TYR A 22 -10.27 7.63 -12.81
N TRP A 23 -10.37 7.89 -11.52
CA TRP A 23 -10.10 6.88 -10.49
C TRP A 23 -10.91 5.60 -10.69
N GLN A 24 -10.21 4.47 -10.86
CA GLN A 24 -10.75 3.14 -11.18
C GLN A 24 -11.61 3.05 -12.46
N LYS A 25 -11.40 3.97 -13.40
CA LYS A 25 -12.22 4.08 -14.63
C LYS A 25 -11.42 4.16 -15.90
N LYS A 26 -10.41 5.02 -15.97
CA LYS A 26 -9.61 5.24 -17.17
C LYS A 26 -8.23 5.83 -16.85
N PRO A 27 -7.22 5.60 -17.70
CA PRO A 27 -5.87 6.14 -17.52
C PRO A 27 -5.85 7.67 -17.65
N LEU A 28 -4.79 8.28 -17.06
CA LEU A 28 -4.50 9.70 -17.21
C LEU A 28 -2.99 9.89 -17.38
N LEU A 29 -2.60 10.41 -18.54
CA LEU A 29 -1.25 10.90 -18.75
C LEU A 29 -1.13 12.33 -18.23
N ILE A 30 -0.12 12.59 -17.41
CA ILE A 30 0.13 13.90 -16.82
C ILE A 30 1.57 14.31 -17.18
N ARG A 31 1.67 15.35 -18.02
CA ARG A 31 2.97 15.91 -18.34
C ARG A 31 3.44 16.83 -17.23
N GLN A 32 4.70 16.69 -16.81
CA GLN A 32 5.29 17.47 -15.73
C GLN A 32 4.39 17.51 -14.49
N ALA A 33 3.94 16.31 -14.05
CA ALA A 33 3.18 16.16 -12.81
C ALA A 33 3.96 16.70 -11.62
N ILE A 34 5.29 16.48 -11.62
CA ILE A 34 6.25 17.09 -10.70
C ILE A 34 7.30 17.78 -11.56
N PRO A 35 7.17 19.12 -11.80
CA PRO A 35 8.14 19.86 -12.58
C PRO A 35 9.54 19.80 -11.95
N ASP A 36 10.57 19.73 -12.79
CA ASP A 36 11.97 19.70 -12.36
C ASP A 36 12.26 18.59 -11.33
N PHE A 37 11.56 17.45 -11.45
CA PHE A 37 11.71 16.32 -10.53
C PHE A 37 13.18 15.94 -10.36
N GLN A 38 13.62 15.95 -9.10
CA GLN A 38 14.95 15.48 -8.72
C GLN A 38 14.80 14.04 -8.25
N ASN A 39 15.55 13.14 -8.86
CA ASN A 39 15.52 11.73 -8.54
C ASN A 39 16.08 11.51 -7.11
N PRO A 40 15.29 11.06 -6.14
CA PRO A 40 15.73 10.93 -4.75
C PRO A 40 16.91 9.99 -4.55
N ILE A 41 16.97 8.94 -5.34
CA ILE A 41 18.05 7.94 -5.32
C ILE A 41 18.55 7.67 -6.72
N ASP A 42 19.80 7.27 -6.87
CA ASP A 42 20.35 6.86 -8.14
C ASP A 42 20.27 5.33 -8.37
N ALA A 43 20.79 4.88 -9.52
CA ALA A 43 20.75 3.46 -9.88
C ALA A 43 21.64 2.58 -9.01
N ASP A 44 22.78 3.12 -8.55
CA ASP A 44 23.72 2.38 -7.70
C ASP A 44 23.15 2.24 -6.28
N GLU A 45 22.49 3.28 -5.75
CA GLU A 45 21.76 3.22 -4.48
C GLU A 45 20.60 2.23 -4.55
N LEU A 46 19.82 2.23 -5.63
CA LEU A 46 18.76 1.25 -5.83
C LEU A 46 19.30 -0.19 -5.90
N ALA A 47 20.42 -0.39 -6.58
CA ALA A 47 21.10 -1.68 -6.63
C ALA A 47 21.63 -2.10 -5.25
N GLY A 48 22.14 -1.14 -4.44
CA GLY A 48 22.54 -1.36 -3.05
C GLY A 48 21.41 -1.91 -2.19
N LEU A 49 20.21 -1.32 -2.28
CA LEU A 49 19.01 -1.82 -1.57
C LEU A 49 18.67 -3.27 -1.96
N ALA A 50 18.91 -3.65 -3.20
CA ALA A 50 18.65 -5.01 -3.68
C ALA A 50 19.63 -6.07 -3.18
N LEU A 51 20.70 -5.70 -2.47
CA LEU A 51 21.65 -6.61 -1.81
C LEU A 51 21.17 -7.03 -0.40
N GLU A 52 20.24 -6.26 0.19
CA GLU A 52 19.78 -6.46 1.57
C GLU A 52 18.74 -7.59 1.64
N GLU A 53 18.85 -8.45 2.69
CA GLU A 53 17.96 -9.59 2.89
C GLU A 53 16.52 -9.18 3.23
N GLU A 54 16.35 -8.04 3.87
CA GLU A 54 15.07 -7.50 4.33
C GLU A 54 14.29 -6.80 3.21
N ILE A 55 14.94 -6.51 2.06
CA ILE A 55 14.32 -5.74 0.97
C ILE A 55 13.93 -6.65 -0.19
N GLU A 56 12.64 -6.75 -0.46
CA GLU A 56 12.14 -7.53 -1.59
C GLU A 56 12.59 -6.90 -2.92
N SER A 57 13.38 -7.66 -3.67
CA SER A 57 13.85 -7.24 -4.99
C SER A 57 13.74 -8.34 -6.03
N ARG A 58 13.62 -7.93 -7.29
CA ARG A 58 13.43 -8.82 -8.45
C ARG A 58 14.21 -8.31 -9.64
N LEU A 59 14.82 -9.20 -10.39
CA LEU A 59 15.48 -8.92 -11.65
C LEU A 59 14.77 -9.70 -12.76
N VAL A 60 14.32 -9.00 -13.81
CA VAL A 60 13.70 -9.58 -14.99
C VAL A 60 14.62 -9.37 -16.18
N ILE A 61 14.99 -10.44 -16.86
CA ILE A 61 15.84 -10.43 -18.06
C ILE A 61 15.04 -11.02 -19.20
N GLU A 62 14.74 -10.21 -20.23
CA GLU A 62 13.85 -10.64 -21.33
C GLU A 62 14.44 -11.80 -22.13
N HIS A 63 15.74 -11.75 -22.43
CA HIS A 63 16.49 -12.75 -23.19
C HIS A 63 17.62 -13.36 -22.34
N GLY A 64 17.32 -13.81 -21.11
CA GLY A 64 18.24 -14.50 -20.21
C GLY A 64 18.47 -15.96 -20.61
N GLU A 65 18.80 -16.84 -19.66
CA GLU A 65 18.91 -18.28 -19.90
C GLU A 65 17.60 -18.89 -20.44
N ARG A 66 16.48 -18.27 -20.10
CA ARG A 66 15.15 -18.53 -20.64
C ARG A 66 14.42 -17.21 -20.91
N PRO A 67 13.42 -17.16 -21.82
CA PRO A 67 12.64 -15.96 -22.04
C PRO A 67 11.99 -15.48 -20.74
N TRP A 68 12.07 -14.18 -20.44
CA TRP A 68 11.52 -13.57 -19.24
C TRP A 68 12.03 -14.20 -17.95
N GLU A 69 13.35 -14.41 -17.87
CA GLU A 69 14.00 -14.95 -16.69
C GLU A 69 13.74 -14.04 -15.48
N LEU A 70 13.17 -14.59 -14.41
CA LEU A 70 12.98 -13.91 -13.13
C LEU A 70 13.98 -14.44 -12.11
N ARG A 71 14.74 -13.54 -11.51
CA ARG A 71 15.56 -13.80 -10.32
C ARG A 71 15.01 -12.99 -9.16
N ARG A 72 15.14 -13.51 -7.94
CA ARG A 72 14.74 -12.83 -6.70
C ARG A 72 15.97 -12.53 -5.88
N GLY A 73 15.97 -11.34 -5.23
CA GLY A 73 17.00 -10.98 -4.27
C GLY A 73 16.95 -11.84 -2.98
N PRO A 74 17.89 -11.58 -2.06
CA PRO A 74 18.97 -10.61 -2.20
C PRO A 74 19.98 -10.99 -3.28
N PHE A 75 20.54 -9.99 -3.97
CA PHE A 75 21.53 -10.20 -5.01
C PHE A 75 22.96 -10.04 -4.46
N ALA A 76 23.94 -10.60 -5.15
CA ALA A 76 25.34 -10.29 -4.89
C ALA A 76 25.83 -9.16 -5.82
N GLU A 77 26.72 -8.29 -5.33
CA GLU A 77 27.22 -7.13 -6.08
C GLU A 77 27.79 -7.53 -7.46
N ASP A 78 28.47 -8.69 -7.55
CA ASP A 78 29.07 -9.17 -8.79
C ASP A 78 28.03 -9.69 -9.81
N GLU A 79 26.77 -9.91 -9.41
CA GLU A 79 25.69 -10.29 -10.33
C GLU A 79 25.33 -9.16 -11.29
N PHE A 80 25.27 -7.92 -10.79
CA PHE A 80 24.97 -6.75 -11.60
C PHE A 80 26.02 -6.52 -12.71
N SER A 81 27.30 -6.78 -12.41
CA SER A 81 28.38 -6.67 -13.39
C SER A 81 28.32 -7.69 -14.53
N LYS A 82 27.53 -8.75 -14.37
CA LYS A 82 27.35 -9.84 -15.35
C LYS A 82 26.08 -9.67 -16.20
N LEU A 83 25.27 -8.64 -15.93
CA LEU A 83 24.06 -8.39 -16.70
C LEU A 83 24.39 -7.95 -18.14
N PRO A 84 23.53 -8.23 -19.09
CA PRO A 84 23.69 -7.73 -20.45
C PRO A 84 23.58 -6.19 -20.47
N GLU A 85 24.09 -5.57 -21.52
CA GLU A 85 24.03 -4.10 -21.67
C GLU A 85 22.59 -3.57 -21.85
N ARG A 86 21.60 -4.46 -22.06
CA ARG A 86 20.21 -4.09 -22.36
C ARG A 86 19.23 -5.21 -22.01
N GLU A 87 17.90 -4.87 -22.04
CA GLU A 87 16.78 -5.83 -21.97
C GLU A 87 16.66 -6.53 -20.61
N TRP A 88 16.92 -5.77 -19.54
CA TRP A 88 16.67 -6.20 -18.18
C TRP A 88 16.11 -5.07 -17.32
N THR A 89 15.44 -5.45 -16.24
CA THR A 89 14.83 -4.52 -15.29
C THR A 89 15.05 -5.03 -13.86
N LEU A 90 15.61 -4.21 -12.99
CA LEU A 90 15.62 -4.39 -11.55
C LEU A 90 14.37 -3.71 -10.96
N LEU A 91 13.67 -4.39 -10.04
CA LEU A 91 12.54 -3.85 -9.28
C LEU A 91 12.86 -4.02 -7.80
N VAL A 92 12.74 -2.93 -7.03
CA VAL A 92 12.89 -2.93 -5.58
C VAL A 92 11.59 -2.45 -4.96
N GLN A 93 11.02 -3.27 -4.07
CA GLN A 93 9.70 -3.05 -3.49
C GLN A 93 9.80 -2.18 -2.24
N ALA A 94 8.76 -1.37 -1.98
CA ALA A 94 8.60 -0.60 -0.75
C ALA A 94 9.78 0.29 -0.39
N VAL A 95 10.42 0.91 -1.39
CA VAL A 95 11.60 1.77 -1.18
C VAL A 95 11.29 2.97 -0.27
N ASP A 96 10.04 3.44 -0.26
CA ASP A 96 9.53 4.47 0.66
C ASP A 96 9.69 4.13 2.14
N GLN A 97 9.84 2.85 2.48
CA GLN A 97 10.01 2.41 3.87
C GLN A 97 11.49 2.44 4.32
N PHE A 98 12.42 2.53 3.37
CA PHE A 98 13.86 2.50 3.62
C PHE A 98 14.56 3.81 3.28
N VAL A 99 13.95 4.64 2.41
CA VAL A 99 14.52 5.91 1.93
C VAL A 99 13.54 7.04 2.24
N PRO A 100 13.85 7.92 3.21
CA PRO A 100 12.97 9.01 3.65
C PRO A 100 12.54 9.94 2.50
N GLU A 101 13.44 10.28 1.59
CA GLU A 101 13.17 11.15 0.45
C GLU A 101 12.17 10.52 -0.54
N VAL A 102 12.12 9.18 -0.61
CA VAL A 102 11.11 8.45 -1.39
C VAL A 102 9.77 8.45 -0.64
N ASN A 103 9.79 8.34 0.68
CA ASN A 103 8.57 8.46 1.49
C ASN A 103 7.90 9.83 1.33
N GLU A 104 8.68 10.91 1.24
CA GLU A 104 8.17 12.27 1.03
C GLU A 104 7.33 12.41 -0.25
N LEU A 105 7.56 11.57 -1.28
CA LEU A 105 6.76 11.58 -2.50
C LEU A 105 5.29 11.26 -2.23
N LEU A 106 5.01 10.46 -1.21
CA LEU A 106 3.65 10.04 -0.84
C LEU A 106 2.78 11.21 -0.37
N GLU A 107 3.39 12.31 0.11
CA GLU A 107 2.70 13.52 0.50
C GLU A 107 1.87 14.14 -0.64
N ASN A 108 2.34 13.97 -1.87
CA ASN A 108 1.63 14.43 -3.06
C ASN A 108 0.31 13.71 -3.30
N PHE A 109 0.13 12.52 -2.71
CA PHE A 109 -1.05 11.67 -2.88
C PHE A 109 -2.07 11.78 -1.74
N ARG A 110 -1.90 12.71 -0.79
CA ARG A 110 -2.84 12.96 0.33
C ARG A 110 -4.24 13.41 -0.08
N PHE A 111 -4.54 13.53 -1.36
CA PHE A 111 -5.91 13.68 -1.87
C PHE A 111 -6.69 12.35 -1.90
N LEU A 112 -5.98 11.24 -1.72
CA LEU A 112 -6.51 9.90 -1.50
C LEU A 112 -6.35 9.50 -0.02
N PRO A 113 -7.20 8.59 0.50
CA PRO A 113 -7.01 8.08 1.85
C PRO A 113 -5.65 7.39 2.01
N SER A 114 -4.86 7.81 3.00
CA SER A 114 -3.50 7.28 3.23
C SER A 114 -3.47 5.77 3.47
N TRP A 115 -4.50 5.19 4.09
CA TRP A 115 -4.62 3.74 4.28
C TRP A 115 -4.80 2.96 2.97
N ARG A 116 -5.06 3.64 1.84
CA ARG A 116 -5.10 3.04 0.50
C ARG A 116 -3.73 2.95 -0.15
N ILE A 117 -2.75 3.76 0.25
CA ILE A 117 -1.39 3.68 -0.27
C ILE A 117 -0.77 2.35 0.18
N ASP A 118 -0.19 1.61 -0.77
CA ASP A 118 0.54 0.38 -0.44
C ASP A 118 2.01 0.67 -0.22
N ASP A 119 2.71 1.06 -1.27
CA ASP A 119 4.14 1.37 -1.23
C ASP A 119 4.59 2.13 -2.49
N VAL A 120 5.86 2.50 -2.50
CA VAL A 120 6.57 2.95 -3.70
C VAL A 120 7.56 1.87 -4.13
N MET A 121 7.24 1.16 -5.20
CA MET A 121 8.20 0.30 -5.89
C MET A 121 9.01 1.14 -6.88
N ILE A 122 10.34 1.00 -6.86
CA ILE A 122 11.20 1.65 -7.86
C ILE A 122 11.78 0.60 -8.79
N SER A 123 11.75 0.90 -10.09
CA SER A 123 12.42 0.09 -11.09
C SER A 123 13.54 0.86 -11.78
N PHE A 124 14.69 0.21 -11.96
CA PHE A 124 15.70 0.60 -12.94
C PHE A 124 15.63 -0.34 -14.13
N ALA A 125 15.67 0.19 -15.35
CA ALA A 125 15.65 -0.60 -16.56
C ALA A 125 16.74 -0.12 -17.55
N ALA A 126 17.55 -1.06 -18.04
CA ALA A 126 18.48 -0.82 -19.14
C ALA A 126 17.71 -0.66 -20.48
N PRO A 127 18.31 -0.09 -21.52
CA PRO A 127 17.64 0.11 -22.81
C PRO A 127 16.96 -1.15 -23.33
N GLY A 128 15.67 -1.07 -23.66
CA GLY A 128 14.84 -2.21 -24.04
C GLY A 128 14.29 -3.01 -22.86
N GLY A 129 14.73 -2.74 -21.63
CA GLY A 129 14.27 -3.44 -20.43
C GLY A 129 12.77 -3.25 -20.18
N SER A 130 12.12 -4.34 -19.79
CA SER A 130 10.69 -4.43 -19.54
C SER A 130 10.40 -5.57 -18.59
N VAL A 131 9.17 -5.61 -18.04
CA VAL A 131 8.61 -6.77 -17.33
C VAL A 131 7.53 -7.48 -18.17
N GLY A 132 7.39 -7.08 -19.44
CA GLY A 132 6.40 -7.59 -20.38
C GLY A 132 5.02 -6.94 -20.24
N PRO A 133 4.12 -7.20 -21.18
CA PRO A 133 2.74 -6.75 -21.10
C PRO A 133 2.00 -7.50 -19.99
N HIS A 134 1.38 -6.74 -19.08
CA HIS A 134 0.66 -7.29 -17.93
C HIS A 134 -0.48 -6.34 -17.50
N PHE A 135 -1.20 -6.71 -16.47
CA PHE A 135 -2.16 -5.86 -15.77
C PHE A 135 -2.11 -6.11 -14.27
N ASP A 136 -2.44 -5.08 -13.51
CA ASP A 136 -2.56 -5.14 -12.06
C ASP A 136 -4.03 -5.07 -11.63
N ASN A 137 -4.35 -5.62 -10.46
CA ASN A 137 -5.69 -5.53 -9.87
C ASN A 137 -5.87 -4.32 -8.96
N TYR A 138 -4.93 -3.39 -8.97
CA TYR A 138 -4.89 -2.19 -8.13
C TYR A 138 -4.58 -0.94 -8.98
N ASP A 139 -4.85 0.22 -8.39
CA ASP A 139 -4.50 1.51 -8.97
C ASP A 139 -3.00 1.78 -8.81
N VAL A 140 -2.36 2.37 -9.83
CA VAL A 140 -0.95 2.75 -9.77
C VAL A 140 -0.69 4.07 -10.48
N PHE A 141 0.18 4.90 -9.89
CA PHE A 141 0.76 6.06 -10.56
C PHE A 141 2.23 5.75 -10.87
N LEU A 142 2.59 5.88 -12.13
CA LEU A 142 3.92 5.62 -12.66
C LEU A 142 4.61 6.96 -12.93
N LEU A 143 5.42 7.41 -11.98
CA LEU A 143 6.21 8.65 -12.10
C LEU A 143 7.56 8.30 -12.74
N GLN A 144 7.89 8.96 -13.84
CA GLN A 144 9.21 8.83 -14.45
C GLN A 144 10.23 9.65 -13.67
N GLY A 145 11.22 9.00 -13.07
CA GLY A 145 12.23 9.64 -12.25
C GLY A 145 13.48 10.01 -13.02
N HIS A 146 14.01 9.09 -13.81
CA HIS A 146 15.22 9.27 -14.61
C HIS A 146 15.05 8.65 -16.00
N GLY A 147 15.73 9.19 -17.01
CA GLY A 147 15.70 8.67 -18.37
C GLY A 147 14.30 8.67 -18.98
N LYS A 148 14.09 7.85 -20.00
CA LYS A 148 12.83 7.79 -20.74
C LYS A 148 12.29 6.37 -20.82
N ARG A 149 10.98 6.23 -20.62
CA ARG A 149 10.27 4.97 -20.77
C ARG A 149 9.08 5.12 -21.70
N ASN A 150 8.98 4.23 -22.65
CA ASN A 150 7.82 4.15 -23.55
C ASN A 150 6.75 3.25 -22.91
N TRP A 151 5.59 3.82 -22.66
CA TRP A 151 4.44 3.12 -22.09
C TRP A 151 3.37 2.94 -23.17
N LYS A 152 2.95 1.69 -23.34
CA LYS A 152 1.77 1.30 -24.11
C LYS A 152 0.68 0.84 -23.16
N ILE A 153 -0.53 1.27 -23.42
CA ILE A 153 -1.73 0.75 -22.74
C ILE A 153 -2.60 0.02 -23.76
N GLY A 154 -3.41 -0.92 -23.29
CA GLY A 154 -4.20 -1.78 -24.15
C GLY A 154 -5.60 -2.05 -23.62
N GLN A 155 -6.05 -3.27 -23.80
CA GLN A 155 -7.38 -3.72 -23.42
C GLN A 155 -7.57 -3.81 -21.91
N MET A 156 -8.84 -3.80 -21.46
CA MET A 156 -9.20 -4.21 -20.10
C MET A 156 -9.11 -5.73 -19.98
N CYS A 157 -8.50 -6.20 -18.91
CA CYS A 157 -8.24 -7.60 -18.62
C CYS A 157 -9.04 -8.12 -17.42
N ASP A 158 -9.11 -9.45 -17.31
CA ASP A 158 -9.75 -10.17 -16.21
C ASP A 158 -9.05 -11.52 -15.95
N SER A 159 -9.69 -12.39 -15.14
CA SER A 159 -9.16 -13.72 -14.83
C SER A 159 -9.07 -14.68 -16.02
N GLU A 160 -9.82 -14.41 -17.09
CA GLU A 160 -9.88 -15.25 -18.30
C GLU A 160 -8.89 -14.78 -19.38
N SER A 161 -8.25 -13.60 -19.16
CA SER A 161 -7.28 -13.04 -20.11
C SER A 161 -6.10 -13.99 -20.32
N PRO A 162 -5.74 -14.34 -21.58
CA PRO A 162 -4.70 -15.32 -21.84
C PRO A 162 -3.33 -14.87 -21.36
N LEU A 163 -2.62 -15.73 -20.64
CA LEU A 163 -1.26 -15.53 -20.20
C LEU A 163 -0.30 -16.45 -20.94
N LEU A 164 0.93 -15.99 -21.13
CA LEU A 164 2.01 -16.85 -21.57
C LEU A 164 2.24 -17.97 -20.53
N GLN A 165 2.59 -19.16 -21.02
CA GLN A 165 2.99 -20.24 -20.12
C GLN A 165 4.36 -19.92 -19.53
N HIS A 166 4.33 -19.25 -18.38
CA HIS A 166 5.51 -18.89 -17.60
C HIS A 166 5.28 -19.23 -16.13
N ALA A 167 6.31 -19.75 -15.45
CA ALA A 167 6.16 -20.21 -14.08
C ALA A 167 6.06 -19.04 -13.06
N ASP A 168 6.76 -17.91 -13.34
CA ASP A 168 7.03 -16.87 -12.34
C ASP A 168 6.40 -15.52 -12.69
N LEU A 169 6.14 -15.23 -13.97
CA LEU A 169 5.60 -13.94 -14.44
C LEU A 169 4.24 -14.11 -15.10
N ARG A 170 3.34 -13.17 -14.83
CA ARG A 170 1.99 -13.13 -15.43
C ARG A 170 1.98 -12.22 -16.66
N ILE A 171 2.61 -12.66 -17.73
CA ILE A 171 2.71 -11.91 -18.99
C ILE A 171 1.51 -12.24 -19.87
N LEU A 172 0.85 -11.23 -20.41
CA LEU A 172 -0.25 -11.38 -21.35
C LEU A 172 0.25 -12.03 -22.66
N ALA A 173 -0.47 -13.06 -23.12
CA ALA A 173 -0.19 -13.68 -24.40
C ALA A 173 -0.61 -12.79 -25.57
N ASP A 174 -1.70 -12.03 -25.38
CA ASP A 174 -2.26 -11.11 -26.35
C ASP A 174 -2.29 -9.69 -25.76
N PHE A 175 -1.62 -8.76 -26.40
CA PHE A 175 -1.59 -7.35 -26.00
C PHE A 175 -1.83 -6.46 -27.21
N GLU A 176 -2.97 -5.78 -27.23
CA GLU A 176 -3.37 -4.86 -28.29
C GLU A 176 -3.24 -3.42 -27.78
N ALA A 177 -2.16 -2.73 -28.15
CA ALA A 177 -1.93 -1.35 -27.75
C ALA A 177 -2.98 -0.41 -28.36
N THR A 178 -3.65 0.38 -27.53
CA THR A 178 -4.61 1.43 -27.92
C THR A 178 -3.97 2.82 -27.92
N ASP A 179 -3.07 3.06 -26.99
CA ASP A 179 -2.35 4.33 -26.85
C ASP A 179 -0.90 4.07 -26.46
N GLU A 180 -0.03 5.03 -26.79
CA GLU A 180 1.41 4.93 -26.56
C GLU A 180 2.00 6.30 -26.25
N TRP A 181 2.82 6.37 -25.20
CA TRP A 181 3.50 7.60 -24.79
C TRP A 181 4.91 7.32 -24.27
N THR A 182 5.86 8.17 -24.64
CA THR A 182 7.16 8.20 -23.99
C THR A 182 7.10 9.20 -22.84
N LEU A 183 7.38 8.76 -21.61
CA LEU A 183 7.49 9.59 -20.43
C LEU A 183 8.94 10.00 -20.23
N GLU A 184 9.09 11.28 -19.80
CA GLU A 184 10.35 11.92 -19.42
C GLU A 184 10.31 12.28 -17.92
N PRO A 185 11.45 12.57 -17.27
CA PRO A 185 11.46 12.90 -15.84
C PRO A 185 10.42 13.96 -15.44
N GLY A 186 9.67 13.66 -14.38
CA GLY A 186 8.54 14.48 -13.92
C GLY A 186 7.19 14.18 -14.58
N ASP A 187 7.16 13.43 -15.70
CA ASP A 187 5.90 12.96 -16.26
C ASP A 187 5.33 11.80 -15.43
N MET A 188 4.01 11.68 -15.38
CA MET A 188 3.33 10.62 -14.64
C MET A 188 2.18 10.02 -15.44
N LEU A 189 2.01 8.71 -15.33
CA LEU A 189 0.90 7.96 -15.92
C LEU A 189 0.11 7.25 -14.80
N TYR A 190 -1.16 7.60 -14.67
CA TYR A 190 -2.09 6.85 -13.82
C TYR A 190 -2.73 5.73 -14.61
N LEU A 191 -2.74 4.53 -14.04
CA LEU A 191 -3.39 3.33 -14.59
C LEU A 191 -4.43 2.80 -13.59
N PRO A 192 -5.69 2.61 -14.04
CA PRO A 192 -6.71 1.95 -13.23
C PRO A 192 -6.50 0.43 -13.19
N PRO A 193 -7.10 -0.27 -12.21
CA PRO A 193 -7.05 -1.72 -12.14
C PRO A 193 -7.46 -2.41 -13.45
N ARG A 194 -6.79 -3.50 -13.78
CA ARG A 194 -7.07 -4.40 -14.91
C ARG A 194 -6.79 -3.81 -16.30
N LEU A 195 -6.25 -2.62 -16.41
CA LEU A 195 -5.82 -2.07 -17.70
C LEU A 195 -4.49 -2.70 -18.12
N ALA A 196 -4.48 -3.37 -19.28
CA ALA A 196 -3.24 -3.93 -19.84
C ALA A 196 -2.24 -2.82 -20.16
N HIS A 197 -0.99 -3.01 -19.78
CA HIS A 197 0.08 -2.06 -20.03
C HIS A 197 1.43 -2.73 -20.21
N CYS A 198 2.34 -2.02 -20.89
CA CYS A 198 3.71 -2.48 -21.13
C CYS A 198 4.63 -1.26 -21.18
N GLY A 199 5.62 -1.21 -20.28
CA GLY A 199 6.66 -0.19 -20.25
C GLY A 199 7.97 -0.73 -20.75
N VAL A 200 8.57 -0.08 -21.76
CA VAL A 200 9.86 -0.43 -22.35
C VAL A 200 10.82 0.75 -22.20
N ALA A 201 11.97 0.51 -21.61
CA ALA A 201 13.01 1.52 -21.44
C ALA A 201 13.56 1.98 -22.80
N VAL A 202 13.61 3.28 -23.02
CA VAL A 202 14.23 3.88 -24.23
C VAL A 202 15.74 3.99 -24.03
N ASP A 203 16.12 4.44 -22.88
CA ASP A 203 17.49 4.55 -22.36
C ASP A 203 17.52 4.02 -20.92
N ASP A 204 18.65 4.12 -20.23
CA ASP A 204 18.71 3.81 -18.79
C ASP A 204 17.72 4.69 -18.06
N CYS A 205 16.74 4.06 -17.39
CA CYS A 205 15.64 4.81 -16.80
C CYS A 205 15.17 4.27 -15.45
N MET A 206 14.62 5.16 -14.63
CA MET A 206 14.00 4.82 -13.36
C MET A 206 12.54 5.27 -13.32
N THR A 207 11.68 4.40 -12.84
CA THR A 207 10.24 4.67 -12.67
C THR A 207 9.85 4.38 -11.23
N TYR A 208 9.13 5.31 -10.61
CA TYR A 208 8.52 5.20 -9.29
C TYR A 208 7.06 4.79 -9.45
N SER A 209 6.71 3.63 -8.95
CA SER A 209 5.35 3.09 -9.01
C SER A 209 4.70 3.25 -7.64
N VAL A 210 3.80 4.23 -7.50
CA VAL A 210 3.01 4.42 -6.28
C VAL A 210 1.77 3.55 -6.38
N GLY A 211 1.77 2.44 -5.64
CA GLY A 211 0.72 1.43 -5.63
C GLY A 211 -0.34 1.68 -4.56
N PHE A 212 -1.58 1.22 -4.81
CA PHE A 212 -2.70 1.40 -3.88
C PHE A 212 -3.31 0.06 -3.50
N ARG A 213 -3.48 -0.18 -2.21
CA ARG A 213 -4.09 -1.41 -1.68
C ARG A 213 -5.51 -1.59 -2.22
N ALA A 214 -5.76 -2.76 -2.76
CA ALA A 214 -7.06 -3.16 -3.30
C ALA A 214 -7.31 -4.65 -2.95
N PRO A 215 -7.67 -4.96 -1.70
CA PRO A 215 -7.90 -6.34 -1.29
C PRO A 215 -9.01 -6.98 -2.12
N SER A 216 -8.79 -8.22 -2.54
CA SER A 216 -9.78 -9.00 -3.27
C SER A 216 -10.94 -9.41 -2.36
N ALA A 217 -12.10 -9.72 -2.95
CA ALA A 217 -13.23 -10.23 -2.18
C ALA A 217 -12.89 -11.53 -1.43
N ALA A 218 -11.99 -12.36 -1.98
CA ALA A 218 -11.54 -13.59 -1.32
C ALA A 218 -10.71 -13.28 -0.07
N GLU A 219 -9.76 -12.33 -0.15
CA GLU A 219 -8.99 -11.86 1.00
C GLU A 219 -9.90 -11.26 2.07
N VAL A 220 -10.79 -10.34 1.67
CA VAL A 220 -11.76 -9.72 2.59
C VAL A 220 -12.58 -10.78 3.33
N LEU A 221 -13.15 -11.73 2.61
CA LEU A 221 -13.99 -12.78 3.23
C LEU A 221 -13.17 -13.70 4.13
N THR A 222 -12.01 -14.16 3.68
CA THR A 222 -11.15 -15.06 4.46
C THR A 222 -10.68 -14.42 5.75
N HIS A 223 -10.04 -13.25 5.65
CA HIS A 223 -9.49 -12.56 6.82
C HIS A 223 -10.58 -12.07 7.79
N PHE A 224 -11.72 -11.59 7.25
CA PHE A 224 -12.83 -11.18 8.11
C PHE A 224 -13.45 -12.34 8.86
N THR A 225 -13.66 -13.49 8.21
CA THR A 225 -14.23 -14.66 8.89
C THR A 225 -13.26 -15.26 9.91
N ASP A 226 -11.96 -15.25 9.63
CA ASP A 226 -10.92 -15.66 10.59
C ASP A 226 -10.91 -14.74 11.82
N PHE A 227 -10.98 -13.42 11.60
CA PHE A 227 -11.11 -12.45 12.69
C PHE A 227 -12.39 -12.64 13.49
N LEU A 228 -13.53 -12.75 12.80
CA LEU A 228 -14.84 -12.91 13.42
C LEU A 228 -14.91 -14.18 14.28
N SER A 229 -14.33 -15.27 13.81
CA SER A 229 -14.36 -16.57 14.52
C SER A 229 -13.77 -16.53 15.92
N GLN A 230 -12.89 -15.56 16.22
CA GLN A 230 -12.26 -15.38 17.53
C GLN A 230 -13.24 -14.86 18.60
N PHE A 231 -14.35 -14.26 18.18
CA PHE A 231 -15.36 -13.66 19.07
C PHE A 231 -16.61 -14.52 19.21
N LEU A 232 -16.73 -15.60 18.43
CA LEU A 232 -17.90 -16.47 18.48
C LEU A 232 -17.75 -17.51 19.60
N PRO A 233 -18.73 -17.61 20.51
CA PRO A 233 -18.69 -18.62 21.57
C PRO A 233 -18.92 -20.03 21.01
N ASP A 234 -18.30 -21.02 21.63
CA ASP A 234 -18.39 -22.42 21.23
C ASP A 234 -19.82 -22.98 21.30
N GLU A 235 -20.70 -22.36 22.09
CA GLU A 235 -22.10 -22.75 22.28
C GLU A 235 -22.98 -22.31 21.10
N GLU A 236 -22.57 -21.38 20.30
CA GLU A 236 -23.30 -20.99 19.09
C GLU A 236 -23.17 -22.04 18.02
N ARG A 237 -24.27 -22.71 17.78
CA ARG A 237 -24.35 -23.87 16.87
C ARG A 237 -25.52 -23.70 15.92
N TYR A 238 -25.41 -24.32 14.75
CA TYR A 238 -26.59 -24.55 13.91
C TYR A 238 -27.69 -25.21 14.71
N THR A 239 -28.90 -24.65 14.68
CA THR A 239 -30.08 -25.23 15.37
C THR A 239 -31.22 -25.43 14.39
N ASP A 240 -31.99 -26.53 14.60
CA ASP A 240 -33.17 -26.91 13.83
C ASP A 240 -34.26 -27.48 14.74
N ALA A 241 -34.47 -26.85 15.90
CA ALA A 241 -35.43 -27.30 16.91
C ALA A 241 -36.87 -27.45 16.36
N ASP A 242 -37.17 -26.81 15.21
CA ASP A 242 -38.42 -26.90 14.48
C ASP A 242 -38.40 -27.91 13.30
N ALA A 243 -37.36 -28.75 13.21
CA ALA A 243 -37.20 -29.72 12.13
C ALA A 243 -38.41 -30.63 11.98
N ARG A 244 -38.75 -30.96 10.73
CA ARG A 244 -39.88 -31.84 10.38
C ARG A 244 -39.34 -33.12 9.77
N PRO A 245 -40.11 -34.25 9.89
CA PRO A 245 -39.76 -35.49 9.21
C PRO A 245 -39.59 -35.28 7.71
N VAL A 246 -38.53 -35.84 7.13
CA VAL A 246 -38.20 -35.70 5.70
C VAL A 246 -38.51 -37.00 4.95
N ALA A 247 -38.85 -36.88 3.68
CA ALA A 247 -39.12 -38.01 2.81
C ALA A 247 -37.83 -38.73 2.37
N ASP A 248 -36.77 -37.98 2.18
CA ASP A 248 -35.43 -38.47 1.84
C ASP A 248 -34.42 -37.94 2.86
N PRO A 249 -33.81 -38.83 3.68
CA PRO A 249 -32.84 -38.41 4.70
C PRO A 249 -31.49 -37.92 4.12
N HIS A 250 -31.26 -38.13 2.84
CA HIS A 250 -30.03 -37.68 2.16
C HIS A 250 -30.18 -36.31 1.48
N GLN A 251 -31.40 -35.78 1.45
CA GLN A 251 -31.66 -34.47 0.86
C GLN A 251 -31.44 -33.37 1.89
N ILE A 252 -30.56 -32.36 1.56
CA ILE A 252 -30.48 -31.11 2.32
C ILE A 252 -31.69 -30.23 1.94
N GLN A 253 -32.53 -29.93 2.92
CA GLN A 253 -33.75 -29.16 2.73
C GLN A 253 -33.46 -27.66 2.60
N HIS A 254 -34.35 -26.92 1.91
CA HIS A 254 -34.18 -25.48 1.73
C HIS A 254 -34.19 -24.71 3.05
N ASP A 255 -34.98 -25.14 4.04
CA ASP A 255 -35.02 -24.50 5.35
C ASP A 255 -33.71 -24.62 6.12
N ALA A 256 -32.92 -25.68 5.92
CA ALA A 256 -31.55 -25.76 6.44
C ALA A 256 -30.63 -24.68 5.86
N LEU A 257 -30.75 -24.42 4.57
CA LEU A 257 -30.01 -23.35 3.92
C LEU A 257 -30.44 -21.95 4.42
N ASP A 258 -31.73 -21.76 4.68
CA ASP A 258 -32.23 -20.48 5.19
C ASP A 258 -31.77 -20.20 6.63
N ARG A 259 -31.71 -21.26 7.49
CA ARG A 259 -31.11 -21.16 8.83
C ARG A 259 -29.61 -20.81 8.76
N LEU A 260 -28.86 -21.45 7.84
CA LEU A 260 -27.45 -21.15 7.65
C LEU A 260 -27.23 -19.71 7.19
N LYS A 261 -28.05 -19.21 6.25
CA LYS A 261 -28.00 -17.79 5.85
C LYS A 261 -28.30 -16.85 7.01
N GLY A 262 -29.28 -17.19 7.86
CA GLY A 262 -29.59 -16.43 9.06
C GLY A 262 -28.40 -16.32 10.00
N LEU A 263 -27.76 -17.45 10.31
CA LEU A 263 -26.57 -17.51 11.16
C LEU A 263 -25.42 -16.66 10.59
N LEU A 264 -25.14 -16.77 9.30
CA LEU A 264 -24.10 -15.97 8.65
C LEU A 264 -24.44 -14.46 8.68
N ALA A 265 -25.69 -14.10 8.36
CA ALA A 265 -26.11 -12.70 8.30
C ALA A 265 -26.06 -12.03 9.68
N GLU A 266 -26.38 -12.75 10.75
CA GLU A 266 -26.35 -12.26 12.12
C GLU A 266 -24.94 -11.78 12.52
N HIS A 267 -23.93 -12.57 12.22
CA HIS A 267 -22.55 -12.26 12.60
C HIS A 267 -21.82 -11.33 11.62
N MET A 268 -22.15 -11.39 10.32
CA MET A 268 -21.51 -10.56 9.30
C MET A 268 -22.05 -9.12 9.26
N SER A 269 -23.08 -8.76 10.02
CA SER A 269 -23.71 -7.44 10.02
C SER A 269 -23.27 -6.52 11.15
N ASP A 270 -22.36 -6.93 12.02
CA ASP A 270 -21.84 -6.09 13.10
C ASP A 270 -20.87 -5.04 12.52
N GLU A 271 -21.36 -3.81 12.38
CA GLU A 271 -20.59 -2.70 11.80
C GLU A 271 -19.35 -2.34 12.63
N ARG A 272 -19.37 -2.53 13.95
CA ARG A 272 -18.22 -2.24 14.81
C ARG A 272 -17.12 -3.27 14.63
N LEU A 273 -17.48 -4.55 14.60
CA LEU A 273 -16.52 -5.62 14.32
C LEU A 273 -15.94 -5.49 12.90
N LEU A 274 -16.79 -5.17 11.93
CA LEU A 274 -16.37 -4.96 10.55
C LEU A 274 -15.40 -3.79 10.43
N LEU A 275 -15.70 -2.65 11.07
CA LEU A 275 -14.83 -1.48 11.09
C LEU A 275 -13.49 -1.78 11.78
N THR A 276 -13.55 -2.47 12.94
CA THR A 276 -12.36 -2.85 13.70
C THR A 276 -11.44 -3.73 12.88
N TRP A 277 -12.00 -4.81 12.32
CA TRP A 277 -11.24 -5.70 11.44
C TRP A 277 -10.67 -4.96 10.22
N PHE A 278 -11.51 -4.18 9.53
CA PHE A 278 -11.07 -3.49 8.30
C PHE A 278 -9.94 -2.51 8.56
N GLY A 279 -10.02 -1.74 9.64
CA GLY A 279 -8.96 -0.81 10.03
C GLY A 279 -7.67 -1.52 10.39
N GLN A 280 -7.72 -2.61 11.16
CA GLN A 280 -6.56 -3.45 11.45
C GLN A 280 -5.95 -4.02 10.17
N PHE A 281 -6.76 -4.66 9.33
CA PHE A 281 -6.35 -5.26 8.06
C PHE A 281 -5.70 -4.26 7.10
N MET A 282 -6.26 -3.05 6.97
CA MET A 282 -5.72 -2.01 6.09
C MET A 282 -4.48 -1.30 6.65
N THR A 283 -4.23 -1.40 7.95
CA THR A 283 -3.05 -0.82 8.59
C THR A 283 -1.96 -1.85 8.92
N GLU A 284 -2.16 -3.11 8.60
CA GLU A 284 -1.13 -4.14 8.77
C GLU A 284 0.13 -3.78 7.97
N PRO A 285 1.31 -3.69 8.63
CA PRO A 285 2.55 -3.31 7.96
C PRO A 285 3.04 -4.43 7.04
N ARG A 286 3.72 -4.06 5.96
CA ARG A 286 4.34 -5.05 5.06
C ARG A 286 5.49 -5.79 5.74
N TYR A 287 6.30 -5.06 6.50
CA TYR A 287 7.46 -5.55 7.24
C TYR A 287 7.25 -5.30 8.74
N PRO A 288 6.56 -6.22 9.45
CA PRO A 288 6.30 -6.03 10.88
C PRO A 288 7.56 -5.90 11.74
N GLU A 289 8.67 -6.49 11.29
CA GLU A 289 9.98 -6.42 11.94
C GLU A 289 10.58 -5.01 11.93
N LEU A 290 10.16 -4.13 11.04
CA LEU A 290 10.57 -2.72 11.01
C LEU A 290 9.72 -1.82 11.92
N VAL A 291 8.62 -2.35 12.47
CA VAL A 291 7.71 -1.62 13.35
C VAL A 291 7.89 -2.14 14.77
N VAL A 292 9.06 -1.88 15.32
CA VAL A 292 9.43 -2.27 16.68
C VAL A 292 10.00 -1.04 17.39
N GLY A 293 9.37 -0.67 18.49
CA GLY A 293 9.82 0.47 19.30
C GLY A 293 10.63 0.02 20.53
N PRO A 294 11.24 0.99 21.22
CA PRO A 294 12.01 0.73 22.43
C PRO A 294 11.11 0.40 23.63
N GLU A 295 11.65 -0.33 24.60
CA GLU A 295 11.07 -0.34 25.94
C GLU A 295 11.32 1.03 26.59
N MET A 296 10.26 1.75 26.93
CA MET A 296 10.33 3.08 27.55
C MET A 296 9.10 3.35 28.40
N GLU A 297 9.22 4.29 29.33
CA GLU A 297 8.10 4.80 30.13
C GLU A 297 7.79 6.27 29.75
N GLU A 298 6.68 6.81 30.26
CA GLU A 298 6.28 8.21 29.96
C GLU A 298 7.35 9.22 30.41
N ASP A 299 8.06 8.96 31.50
CA ASP A 299 9.15 9.81 31.98
C ASP A 299 10.34 9.84 31.00
N ASP A 300 10.63 8.73 30.33
CA ASP A 300 11.68 8.65 29.30
C ASP A 300 11.31 9.47 28.06
N LEU A 301 10.03 9.38 27.64
CA LEU A 301 9.49 10.20 26.57
C LEU A 301 9.64 11.70 26.86
N LEU A 302 9.21 12.13 28.05
CA LEU A 302 9.29 13.52 28.48
C LEU A 302 10.75 13.99 28.54
N ALA A 303 11.64 13.19 29.14
CA ALA A 303 13.06 13.52 29.22
C ALA A 303 13.72 13.67 27.83
N GLY A 304 13.39 12.81 26.88
CA GLY A 304 13.85 12.92 25.50
C GLY A 304 13.39 14.22 24.83
N LEU A 305 12.11 14.55 24.95
CA LEU A 305 11.53 15.77 24.35
C LEU A 305 12.08 17.06 25.01
N GLU A 306 12.35 17.04 26.32
CA GLU A 306 13.01 18.16 27.03
C GLU A 306 14.45 18.37 26.56
N GLN A 307 15.12 17.32 26.13
CA GLN A 307 16.47 17.37 25.55
C GLN A 307 16.49 17.77 24.07
N GLY A 308 15.30 18.00 23.48
CA GLY A 308 15.15 18.44 22.11
C GLY A 308 14.97 17.33 21.10
N ALA A 309 14.72 16.09 21.54
CA ALA A 309 14.42 14.99 20.63
C ALA A 309 13.14 15.31 19.80
N VAL A 310 13.15 14.88 18.56
CA VAL A 310 12.02 15.02 17.62
C VAL A 310 11.38 13.67 17.41
N ILE A 311 10.07 13.60 17.48
CA ILE A 311 9.32 12.38 17.20
C ILE A 311 8.96 12.40 15.70
N ILE A 312 9.24 11.31 15.02
CA ILE A 312 8.90 11.09 13.60
C ILE A 312 8.00 9.87 13.48
N ARG A 313 7.22 9.84 12.41
CA ARG A 313 6.47 8.64 12.05
C ARG A 313 7.42 7.62 11.44
N ASN A 314 7.32 6.35 11.87
CA ASN A 314 8.03 5.26 11.22
C ASN A 314 7.46 5.07 9.79
N PRO A 315 8.28 5.13 8.73
CA PRO A 315 7.81 4.96 7.35
C PRO A 315 7.11 3.63 7.08
N SER A 316 7.49 2.57 7.81
CA SER A 316 6.88 1.24 7.71
C SER A 316 5.56 1.12 8.48
N ALA A 317 5.26 2.05 9.39
CA ALA A 317 4.04 2.05 10.17
C ALA A 317 2.86 2.64 9.38
N ARG A 318 1.70 2.03 9.52
CA ARG A 318 0.45 2.48 8.90
C ARG A 318 -0.52 2.96 9.97
N LEU A 319 -1.01 4.17 9.80
CA LEU A 319 -1.96 4.80 10.72
C LEU A 319 -3.26 5.13 9.99
N ALA A 320 -4.37 4.82 10.63
CA ALA A 320 -5.71 5.25 10.22
C ALA A 320 -6.59 5.43 11.46
N TRP A 321 -7.72 6.11 11.31
CA TRP A 321 -8.66 6.27 12.40
C TRP A 321 -10.08 6.48 11.90
N SER A 322 -11.06 6.22 12.77
CA SER A 322 -12.47 6.45 12.52
C SER A 322 -13.13 7.08 13.75
N GLU A 323 -14.26 7.74 13.54
CA GLU A 323 -15.12 8.20 14.62
C GLU A 323 -16.14 7.11 14.96
N VAL A 324 -16.30 6.82 16.24
CA VAL A 324 -17.27 5.85 16.75
C VAL A 324 -18.02 6.48 17.92
N ASP A 325 -19.24 6.91 17.68
CA ASP A 325 -20.03 7.70 18.62
C ASP A 325 -19.28 9.00 19.05
N ASP A 326 -19.02 9.19 20.35
CA ASP A 326 -18.26 10.32 20.89
C ASP A 326 -16.74 10.04 20.98
N ASP A 327 -16.31 8.82 20.69
CA ASP A 327 -14.93 8.36 20.80
C ASP A 327 -14.26 8.25 19.42
N LEU A 328 -12.99 7.91 19.43
CA LEU A 328 -12.17 7.64 18.24
C LEU A 328 -11.70 6.19 18.30
N LEU A 329 -11.62 5.57 17.14
CA LEU A 329 -10.99 4.26 16.98
C LEU A 329 -9.73 4.45 16.13
N LEU A 330 -8.57 4.35 16.78
CA LEU A 330 -7.25 4.40 16.13
C LEU A 330 -6.89 3.00 15.66
N PHE A 331 -6.31 2.96 14.46
CA PHE A 331 -5.65 1.78 13.90
C PHE A 331 -4.18 2.12 13.67
N ALA A 332 -3.30 1.36 14.25
CA ALA A 332 -1.86 1.56 14.16
C ALA A 332 -1.18 0.21 13.94
N SER A 333 -0.55 0.04 12.79
CA SER A 333 0.25 -1.15 12.45
C SER A 333 -0.47 -2.48 12.75
N GLY A 334 -1.74 -2.59 12.29
CA GLY A 334 -2.56 -3.79 12.45
C GLY A 334 -3.26 -3.93 13.80
N GLN A 335 -3.07 -3.01 14.73
CA GLN A 335 -3.73 -2.99 16.03
C GLN A 335 -4.81 -1.91 16.09
N SER A 336 -5.80 -2.06 16.97
CA SER A 336 -6.84 -1.06 17.16
C SER A 336 -6.98 -0.64 18.62
N ARG A 337 -7.33 0.63 18.85
CA ARG A 337 -7.53 1.19 20.19
C ARG A 337 -8.60 2.26 20.20
N TYR A 338 -9.50 2.18 21.17
CA TYR A 338 -10.45 3.26 21.47
C TYR A 338 -9.75 4.39 22.22
N LEU A 339 -10.01 5.63 21.80
CA LEU A 339 -9.47 6.85 22.39
C LEU A 339 -10.60 7.83 22.69
N PRO A 340 -10.48 8.63 23.76
CA PRO A 340 -11.43 9.70 24.04
C PRO A 340 -11.49 10.72 22.89
N GLY A 341 -12.68 11.19 22.54
CA GLY A 341 -12.90 12.16 21.46
C GLY A 341 -12.09 13.47 21.59
N LYS A 342 -11.65 13.83 22.81
CA LYS A 342 -10.78 14.98 23.08
C LYS A 342 -9.41 14.89 22.38
N LEU A 343 -8.93 13.67 22.03
CA LEU A 343 -7.65 13.44 21.37
C LEU A 343 -7.71 13.59 19.83
N ARG A 344 -8.85 13.99 19.27
CA ARG A 344 -9.04 14.11 17.81
C ARG A 344 -7.97 14.97 17.13
N ASP A 345 -7.65 16.12 17.69
CA ASP A 345 -6.70 17.04 17.07
C ASP A 345 -5.26 16.53 17.20
N LEU A 346 -4.90 15.87 18.32
CA LEU A 346 -3.64 15.15 18.46
C LEU A 346 -3.51 14.06 17.40
N LEU A 347 -4.55 13.24 17.24
CA LEU A 347 -4.55 12.14 16.29
C LEU A 347 -4.40 12.63 14.83
N LYS A 348 -5.11 13.70 14.47
CA LYS A 348 -4.93 14.36 13.17
C LYS A 348 -3.50 14.87 12.98
N MET A 349 -2.91 15.45 14.00
CA MET A 349 -1.54 15.95 13.97
C MET A 349 -0.54 14.80 13.78
N ILE A 350 -0.66 13.71 14.56
CA ILE A 350 0.19 12.52 14.43
C ILE A 350 0.10 11.92 13.00
N CYS A 351 -1.11 11.82 12.46
CA CYS A 351 -1.32 11.26 11.12
C CYS A 351 -0.84 12.19 9.98
N ALA A 352 -0.72 13.50 10.23
CA ALA A 352 -0.40 14.49 9.21
C ALA A 352 1.04 14.99 9.24
N ALA A 353 1.71 14.93 10.38
CA ALA A 353 3.05 15.48 10.56
C ALA A 353 4.15 14.48 10.18
N ASP A 354 5.19 14.98 9.54
CA ASP A 354 6.41 14.21 9.29
C ASP A 354 7.31 14.21 10.53
N ALA A 355 7.30 15.34 11.28
CA ALA A 355 8.02 15.51 12.53
C ALA A 355 7.16 16.23 13.58
N LEU A 356 7.25 15.75 14.80
CA LEU A 356 6.54 16.29 15.97
C LEU A 356 7.56 16.79 16.99
N HIS A 357 7.57 18.10 17.20
CA HIS A 357 8.43 18.76 18.17
C HIS A 357 7.68 18.97 19.50
N SER A 358 8.42 19.08 20.61
CA SER A 358 7.85 19.33 21.94
C SER A 358 6.91 20.55 21.98
N GLU A 359 7.20 21.59 21.20
CA GLU A 359 6.35 22.79 21.09
C GLU A 359 4.95 22.48 20.53
N ASN A 360 4.86 21.55 19.55
CA ASN A 360 3.59 21.13 18.96
C ASN A 360 2.81 20.21 19.89
N LEU A 361 3.53 19.40 20.65
CA LEU A 361 2.96 18.38 21.54
C LEU A 361 2.58 18.92 22.93
N GLY A 362 3.10 20.09 23.34
CA GLY A 362 2.98 20.63 24.68
C GLY A 362 1.61 20.46 25.34
N PRO A 363 0.49 20.88 24.73
CA PRO A 363 -0.84 20.72 25.32
C PRO A 363 -1.24 19.25 25.58
N TRP A 364 -0.67 18.31 24.83
CA TRP A 364 -0.98 16.87 24.92
C TRP A 364 -0.05 16.13 25.87
N LEU A 365 1.14 16.67 26.13
CA LEU A 365 2.09 16.13 27.12
C LEU A 365 1.62 16.38 28.55
N ASP A 366 0.85 17.45 28.77
CA ASP A 366 0.21 17.76 30.07
C ASP A 366 -1.06 16.91 30.28
N ASP A 367 -1.67 16.36 29.25
CA ASP A 367 -2.83 15.48 29.32
C ASP A 367 -2.39 14.00 29.41
N GLU A 368 -2.89 13.29 30.43
CA GLU A 368 -2.52 11.89 30.69
C GLU A 368 -2.84 10.97 29.49
N ASP A 369 -4.04 11.14 28.86
CA ASP A 369 -4.42 10.32 27.72
C ASP A 369 -3.57 10.65 26.46
N GLY A 370 -3.25 11.93 26.27
CA GLY A 370 -2.41 12.38 25.16
C GLY A 370 -0.98 11.87 25.27
N ARG A 371 -0.38 12.03 26.45
CA ARG A 371 0.98 11.53 26.75
C ARG A 371 1.05 10.02 26.64
N GLY A 372 0.08 9.31 27.24
CA GLY A 372 -0.02 7.85 27.17
C GLY A 372 -0.12 7.35 25.72
N LEU A 373 -0.92 8.02 24.87
CA LEU A 373 -1.03 7.67 23.45
C LEU A 373 0.31 7.81 22.71
N ILE A 374 1.00 8.95 22.88
CA ILE A 374 2.28 9.18 22.21
C ILE A 374 3.31 8.13 22.65
N CYS A 375 3.43 7.90 23.97
CA CYS A 375 4.34 6.91 24.54
C CYS A 375 4.07 5.51 23.97
N GLU A 376 2.81 5.10 23.89
CA GLU A 376 2.43 3.79 23.36
C GLU A 376 2.75 3.66 21.86
N LEU A 377 2.49 4.69 21.05
CA LEU A 377 2.82 4.68 19.63
C LEU A 377 4.34 4.60 19.39
N VAL A 378 5.15 5.16 20.28
CA VAL A 378 6.62 5.00 20.26
C VAL A 378 7.01 3.58 20.69
N LYS A 379 6.45 3.06 21.78
CA LYS A 379 6.72 1.70 22.29
C LYS A 379 6.38 0.62 21.28
N GLN A 380 5.34 0.79 20.48
CA GLN A 380 4.99 -0.18 19.42
C GLN A 380 5.72 0.08 18.07
N GLY A 381 6.54 1.13 17.98
CA GLY A 381 7.32 1.44 16.80
C GLY A 381 6.57 2.14 15.67
N SER A 382 5.32 2.59 15.92
CA SER A 382 4.57 3.40 14.94
C SER A 382 5.07 4.84 14.86
N LEU A 383 5.64 5.33 15.95
CA LEU A 383 6.43 6.55 16.04
C LEU A 383 7.84 6.18 16.55
N GLY A 384 8.81 7.04 16.29
CA GLY A 384 10.18 6.89 16.79
C GLY A 384 10.82 8.24 17.05
N PHE A 385 11.96 8.26 17.70
CA PHE A 385 12.80 9.45 17.76
C PHE A 385 13.60 9.56 16.47
N ALA A 386 13.72 10.77 15.93
CA ALA A 386 14.63 11.02 14.82
C ALA A 386 16.08 10.74 15.28
N ASP A 387 16.84 10.07 14.43
CA ASP A 387 18.29 9.92 14.64
C ASP A 387 18.96 11.31 14.58
N GLU A 388 19.98 11.56 15.42
CA GLU A 388 20.76 12.81 15.47
C GLU A 388 21.62 13.01 14.22
#